data_b5610bec034a1e2c091e8c05797fa971
#
_entry.id   b5610bec034a1e2c091e8c05797fa971
#
_cell.length_a   1.000
_cell.length_b   1.000
_cell.length_c   1.000
_cell.angle_alpha   90.00
_cell.angle_beta   90.00
_cell.angle_gamma   90.00
#
_symmetry.space_group_name_H-M   'P 1'
#
loop_
_entity.id
_entity.type
_entity.pdbx_description
1 polymer ?
#
loop_
_entity_poly.entity_id
_entity_poly.type
_entity_poly.pdbx_seq_one_letter_code
_entity_poly.pdbx_strand_id
1 'polypeptide(L)'
;KEIGGGMCQIGTTLFRMAMNSGMDITARSNHSLVVSYYSDPVNHNPGTDASLYEPFLDLKFKNDTGHYLLLQTSIDYKKQRLVFTLWGQPDGRRGSYTHPLVSRWIPSGNPQIIESEGLKPGEKKCQNAFRGAVASFTYSRVTPTGEKIDRVFTSYYRPLPQICMVGPGGL
;
A
#
# COMPACT_ATOMS: atom_id res chain seq x y z
N LYS A 1 -11.57 -16.89 3.08
CA LYS A 1 -11.67 -15.75 4.02
C LYS A 1 -10.67 -16.04 5.15
N GLU A 2 -9.72 -15.14 5.33
CA GLU A 2 -8.70 -15.26 6.36
C GLU A 2 -8.92 -14.19 7.43
N ILE A 3 -8.52 -14.48 8.66
CA ILE A 3 -8.49 -13.48 9.75
C ILE A 3 -7.45 -12.43 9.39
N GLY A 4 -7.81 -11.13 9.49
CA GLY A 4 -6.94 -10.01 9.10
C GLY A 4 -7.03 -9.63 7.61
N GLY A 5 -7.85 -10.29 6.80
CA GLY A 5 -8.12 -9.88 5.42
C GLY A 5 -8.68 -8.45 5.36
N GLY A 6 -8.06 -7.59 4.53
CA GLY A 6 -8.46 -6.19 4.36
C GLY A 6 -7.70 -5.17 5.22
N MET A 7 -6.87 -5.58 6.18
CA MET A 7 -6.10 -4.65 7.04
C MET A 7 -5.21 -3.71 6.23
N CYS A 8 -4.50 -4.21 5.23
CA CYS A 8 -3.64 -3.38 4.38
C CYS A 8 -4.44 -2.41 3.50
N GLN A 9 -5.69 -2.73 3.13
CA GLN A 9 -6.56 -1.80 2.43
C GLN A 9 -6.98 -0.64 3.34
N ILE A 10 -7.28 -0.94 4.60
CA ILE A 10 -7.52 0.08 5.63
C ILE A 10 -6.28 0.94 5.81
N GLY A 11 -5.10 0.33 6.01
CA GLY A 11 -3.83 1.04 6.15
C GLY A 11 -3.53 1.97 4.97
N THR A 12 -3.70 1.49 3.75
CA THR A 12 -3.53 2.30 2.53
C THR A 12 -4.49 3.49 2.48
N THR A 13 -5.76 3.28 2.86
CA THR A 13 -6.76 4.36 2.87
C THR A 13 -6.46 5.39 3.96
N LEU A 14 -6.07 4.94 5.16
CA LEU A 14 -5.65 5.81 6.26
C LEU A 14 -4.38 6.59 5.93
N PHE A 15 -3.41 5.98 5.26
CA PHE A 15 -2.21 6.66 4.80
C PHE A 15 -2.53 7.83 3.87
N ARG A 16 -3.37 7.61 2.87
CA ARG A 16 -3.82 8.66 1.94
C ARG A 16 -4.64 9.73 2.64
N MET A 17 -5.52 9.35 3.57
CA MET A 17 -6.27 10.30 4.40
C MET A 17 -5.32 11.18 5.22
N ALA A 18 -4.33 10.58 5.91
CA ALA A 18 -3.39 11.30 6.74
C ALA A 18 -2.55 12.30 5.93
N MET A 19 -2.10 11.91 4.73
CA MET A 19 -1.41 12.82 3.81
C MET A 19 -2.31 13.98 3.37
N ASN A 20 -3.54 13.69 2.93
CA ASN A 20 -4.49 14.73 2.52
C ASN A 20 -4.87 15.68 3.66
N SER A 21 -4.78 15.22 4.91
CA SER A 21 -5.03 16.02 6.09
C SER A 21 -3.80 16.78 6.61
N GLY A 22 -2.65 16.71 5.92
CA GLY A 22 -1.43 17.41 6.33
C GLY A 22 -0.76 16.86 7.59
N MET A 23 -1.02 15.57 7.93
CA MET A 23 -0.42 14.93 9.11
C MET A 23 1.04 14.58 8.87
N ASP A 24 1.84 14.59 9.94
CA ASP A 24 3.23 14.14 9.90
C ASP A 24 3.29 12.62 9.88
N ILE A 25 3.64 12.03 8.74
CA ILE A 25 3.78 10.58 8.58
C ILE A 25 5.10 10.14 9.20
N THR A 26 5.07 9.39 10.29
CA THR A 26 6.29 8.98 11.01
C THR A 26 6.75 7.57 10.66
N ALA A 27 5.84 6.68 10.24
CA ALA A 27 6.18 5.36 9.76
C ALA A 27 5.25 4.93 8.62
N ARG A 28 5.81 4.32 7.61
CA ARG A 28 5.08 3.69 6.50
C ARG A 28 5.97 2.70 5.78
N SER A 29 5.45 1.52 5.48
CA SER A 29 6.06 0.52 4.60
C SER A 29 5.14 0.25 3.41
N ASN A 30 5.70 0.11 2.20
CA ASN A 30 4.94 -0.37 1.05
C ASN A 30 4.83 -1.90 1.07
N HIS A 31 3.92 -2.46 0.26
CA HIS A 31 3.85 -3.90 0.08
C HIS A 31 5.11 -4.43 -0.60
N SER A 32 5.43 -5.70 -0.36
CA SER A 32 6.58 -6.35 -1.00
C SER A 32 6.38 -6.59 -2.50
N LEU A 33 5.14 -6.70 -2.97
CA LEU A 33 4.76 -6.91 -4.36
C LEU A 33 3.86 -5.77 -4.85
N VAL A 34 3.86 -5.54 -6.16
CA VAL A 34 2.87 -4.63 -6.78
C VAL A 34 1.50 -5.29 -6.71
N VAL A 35 0.58 -4.64 -6.01
CA VAL A 35 -0.80 -5.07 -5.86
C VAL A 35 -1.70 -4.03 -6.52
N SER A 36 -2.37 -4.39 -7.61
CA SER A 36 -3.07 -3.44 -8.48
C SER A 36 -4.17 -2.64 -7.79
N TYR A 37 -4.91 -3.23 -6.86
CA TYR A 37 -5.98 -2.55 -6.14
C TYR A 37 -5.48 -1.58 -5.04
N TYR A 38 -4.17 -1.54 -4.77
CA TYR A 38 -3.52 -0.51 -3.93
C TYR A 38 -2.82 0.57 -4.75
N SER A 39 -2.84 0.47 -6.08
CA SER A 39 -2.28 1.48 -6.97
C SER A 39 -2.93 2.85 -6.76
N ASP A 40 -2.24 3.89 -7.16
CA ASP A 40 -2.77 5.25 -7.11
C ASP A 40 -4.07 5.36 -7.92
N PRO A 41 -5.13 5.97 -7.37
CA PRO A 41 -6.44 5.99 -8.03
C PRO A 41 -6.50 6.82 -9.31
N VAL A 42 -5.50 7.65 -9.59
CA VAL A 42 -5.48 8.55 -10.74
C VAL A 42 -4.62 8.01 -11.87
N ASN A 43 -3.34 7.68 -11.59
CA ASN A 43 -2.42 7.23 -12.65
C ASN A 43 -2.15 5.72 -12.63
N HIS A 44 -2.77 4.98 -11.71
CA HIS A 44 -2.67 3.53 -11.56
C HIS A 44 -1.25 2.99 -11.31
N ASN A 45 -0.31 3.85 -10.97
CA ASN A 45 1.04 3.45 -10.57
C ASN A 45 1.07 2.99 -9.12
N PRO A 46 1.94 2.01 -8.76
CA PRO A 46 2.21 1.67 -7.38
C PRO A 46 2.98 2.80 -6.69
N GLY A 47 2.87 2.91 -5.36
CA GLY A 47 3.66 3.88 -4.59
C GLY A 47 2.93 4.49 -3.41
N THR A 48 1.61 4.62 -3.44
CA THR A 48 0.81 5.27 -2.39
C THR A 48 0.07 4.27 -1.47
N ASP A 49 0.58 3.06 -1.38
CA ASP A 49 0.07 2.01 -0.50
C ASP A 49 0.76 2.02 0.87
N ALA A 50 0.13 1.40 1.85
CA ALA A 50 0.72 1.12 3.16
C ALA A 50 0.39 -0.32 3.58
N SER A 51 1.43 -1.07 3.97
CA SER A 51 1.33 -2.42 4.47
C SER A 51 1.27 -2.43 5.99
N LEU A 52 0.42 -3.28 6.55
CA LEU A 52 0.30 -3.53 7.98
C LEU A 52 0.58 -4.99 8.25
N TYR A 53 1.52 -5.27 9.15
CA TYR A 53 1.87 -6.62 9.60
C TYR A 53 2.47 -6.56 10.99
N GLU A 54 1.63 -6.58 11.99
CA GLU A 54 2.05 -6.48 13.40
C GLU A 54 2.89 -7.69 13.82
N PRO A 55 3.96 -7.46 14.62
CA PRO A 55 4.46 -6.17 15.14
C PRO A 55 5.49 -5.49 14.20
N PHE A 56 5.69 -5.96 12.98
CA PHE A 56 6.85 -5.61 12.15
C PHE A 56 6.62 -4.41 11.24
N LEU A 57 5.40 -4.26 10.69
CA LEU A 57 5.05 -3.19 9.76
C LEU A 57 3.84 -2.42 10.26
N ASP A 58 4.00 -1.12 10.40
CA ASP A 58 2.95 -0.24 10.91
C ASP A 58 2.87 1.07 10.11
N LEU A 59 1.69 1.68 10.13
CA LEU A 59 1.46 3.03 9.66
C LEU A 59 1.32 3.96 10.88
N LYS A 60 2.21 4.94 10.97
CA LYS A 60 2.17 5.92 12.05
C LYS A 60 2.16 7.34 11.51
N PHE A 61 1.31 8.16 12.06
CA PHE A 61 1.33 9.60 11.85
C PHE A 61 1.15 10.32 13.19
N LYS A 62 1.75 11.50 13.29
CA LYS A 62 1.71 12.29 14.52
C LYS A 62 0.54 13.25 14.46
N ASN A 63 -0.22 13.31 15.54
CA ASN A 63 -1.13 14.42 15.81
C ASN A 63 -0.33 15.56 16.46
N ASP A 64 0.03 16.54 15.66
CA ASP A 64 0.74 17.76 16.09
C ASP A 64 -0.16 19.00 16.06
N THR A 65 -1.50 18.80 16.14
CA THR A 65 -2.49 19.88 16.12
C THR A 65 -2.62 20.62 17.46
N GLY A 66 -2.15 20.01 18.56
CA GLY A 66 -2.42 20.48 19.91
C GLY A 66 -3.87 20.20 20.40
N HIS A 67 -4.71 19.59 19.59
CA HIS A 67 -6.11 19.27 19.86
C HIS A 67 -6.42 17.81 19.57
N TYR A 68 -7.56 17.33 20.06
CA TYR A 68 -8.05 15.99 19.70
C TYR A 68 -8.47 15.93 18.23
N LEU A 69 -8.26 14.77 17.63
CA LEU A 69 -8.76 14.43 16.31
C LEU A 69 -9.78 13.30 16.43
N LEU A 70 -10.88 13.40 15.67
CA LEU A 70 -11.86 12.32 15.54
C LEU A 70 -11.69 11.63 14.20
N LEU A 71 -11.36 10.35 14.22
CA LEU A 71 -11.40 9.49 13.04
C LEU A 71 -12.80 8.90 12.93
N GLN A 72 -13.54 9.33 11.92
CA GLN A 72 -14.87 8.82 11.61
C GLN A 72 -14.80 7.87 10.42
N THR A 73 -15.54 6.77 10.52
CA THR A 73 -15.70 5.82 9.42
C THR A 73 -17.16 5.78 8.97
N SER A 74 -17.37 5.64 7.67
CA SER A 74 -18.69 5.39 7.11
C SER A 74 -18.63 4.34 6.01
N ILE A 75 -19.63 3.46 5.96
CA ILE A 75 -19.70 2.37 4.99
C ILE A 75 -20.96 2.55 4.14
N ASP A 76 -20.76 2.69 2.83
CA ASP A 76 -21.84 2.62 1.85
C ASP A 76 -21.88 1.19 1.28
N TYR A 77 -22.75 0.37 1.81
CA TYR A 77 -22.91 -1.02 1.38
C TYR A 77 -23.39 -1.16 -0.06
N LYS A 78 -24.17 -0.18 -0.58
CA LYS A 78 -24.65 -0.22 -1.97
C LYS A 78 -23.52 0.01 -2.96
N LYS A 79 -22.65 0.96 -2.65
CA LYS A 79 -21.49 1.31 -3.48
C LYS A 79 -20.23 0.53 -3.11
N GLN A 80 -20.29 -0.33 -2.09
CA GLN A 80 -19.15 -1.05 -1.55
C GLN A 80 -17.95 -0.13 -1.24
N ARG A 81 -18.24 1.00 -0.59
CA ARG A 81 -17.25 2.02 -0.26
C ARG A 81 -17.10 2.18 1.25
N LEU A 82 -15.84 2.18 1.69
CA LEU A 82 -15.44 2.61 3.03
C LEU A 82 -14.79 3.98 2.91
N VAL A 83 -15.23 4.93 3.72
CA VAL A 83 -14.70 6.30 3.78
C VAL A 83 -14.18 6.56 5.18
N PHE A 84 -12.99 7.12 5.25
CA PHE A 84 -12.40 7.65 6.47
C PHE A 84 -12.38 9.18 6.41
N THR A 85 -12.87 9.82 7.45
CA THR A 85 -12.84 11.27 7.60
C THR A 85 -12.13 11.62 8.89
N LEU A 86 -11.14 12.52 8.80
CA LEU A 86 -10.45 13.05 9.95
C LEU A 86 -11.00 14.43 10.28
N TRP A 87 -11.61 14.57 11.46
CA TRP A 87 -12.16 15.82 11.96
C TRP A 87 -11.24 16.41 13.01
N GLY A 88 -11.06 17.71 13.01
CA GLY A 88 -10.27 18.42 13.99
C GLY A 88 -10.53 19.92 13.95
N GLN A 89 -9.94 20.66 14.89
CA GLN A 89 -9.97 22.11 14.86
C GLN A 89 -9.15 22.62 13.66
N PRO A 90 -9.68 23.51 12.81
CA PRO A 90 -8.92 24.10 11.71
C PRO A 90 -7.72 24.89 12.23
N ASP A 91 -6.53 24.57 11.75
CA ASP A 91 -5.28 25.23 12.11
C ASP A 91 -4.49 25.76 10.90
N GLY A 92 -5.10 25.72 9.70
CA GLY A 92 -4.49 26.18 8.45
C GLY A 92 -3.58 25.18 7.78
N ARG A 93 -3.35 23.99 8.39
CA ARG A 93 -2.55 22.93 7.74
C ARG A 93 -3.15 22.47 6.43
N ARG A 94 -2.31 22.03 5.53
CA ARG A 94 -2.69 21.45 4.24
C ARG A 94 -1.76 20.30 3.91
N GLY A 95 -2.28 19.29 3.25
CA GLY A 95 -1.50 18.18 2.74
C GLY A 95 -1.88 17.86 1.31
N SER A 96 -0.89 17.49 0.52
CA SER A 96 -1.07 16.99 -0.84
C SER A 96 0.08 16.06 -1.20
N TYR A 97 -0.11 15.22 -2.19
CA TYR A 97 0.97 14.40 -2.73
C TYR A 97 0.89 14.33 -4.25
N THR A 98 2.05 14.20 -4.88
CA THR A 98 2.12 13.98 -6.33
C THR A 98 1.74 12.53 -6.64
N HIS A 99 1.18 12.29 -7.82
CA HIS A 99 0.96 10.91 -8.26
C HIS A 99 2.29 10.19 -8.45
N PRO A 100 2.41 8.91 -8.06
CA PRO A 100 3.66 8.19 -8.12
C PRO A 100 4.22 8.08 -9.53
N LEU A 101 5.52 8.23 -9.66
CA LEU A 101 6.28 7.94 -10.87
C LEU A 101 7.04 6.64 -10.69
N VAL A 102 6.92 5.74 -11.66
CA VAL A 102 7.70 4.51 -11.70
C VAL A 102 8.98 4.78 -12.46
N SER A 103 10.10 4.86 -11.76
CA SER A 103 11.41 5.07 -12.36
C SER A 103 11.96 3.81 -13.05
N ARG A 104 11.53 2.63 -12.58
CA ARG A 104 11.96 1.34 -13.14
C ARG A 104 10.94 0.26 -12.88
N TRP A 105 10.56 -0.47 -13.93
CA TRP A 105 9.89 -1.75 -13.85
C TRP A 105 10.92 -2.87 -13.88
N ILE A 106 10.74 -3.89 -13.03
CA ILE A 106 11.66 -5.03 -12.88
C ILE A 106 10.94 -6.27 -13.40
N PRO A 107 11.48 -6.97 -14.42
CA PRO A 107 10.88 -8.19 -14.93
C PRO A 107 10.69 -9.24 -13.83
N SER A 108 9.63 -10.05 -13.93
CA SER A 108 9.30 -11.09 -12.94
C SER A 108 10.33 -12.24 -12.89
N GLY A 109 11.17 -12.37 -13.90
CA GLY A 109 12.06 -13.52 -14.09
C GLY A 109 11.39 -14.67 -14.83
N ASN A 110 12.18 -15.73 -15.07
CA ASN A 110 11.70 -16.91 -15.78
C ASN A 110 10.76 -17.74 -14.90
N PRO A 111 9.74 -18.36 -15.50
CA PRO A 111 8.86 -19.31 -14.80
C PRO A 111 9.67 -20.43 -14.12
N GLN A 112 9.22 -20.84 -12.95
CA GLN A 112 9.81 -21.93 -12.18
C GLN A 112 8.80 -23.06 -12.03
N ILE A 113 9.27 -24.30 -12.10
CA ILE A 113 8.48 -25.50 -11.80
C ILE A 113 9.14 -26.18 -10.60
N ILE A 114 8.33 -26.47 -9.57
CA ILE A 114 8.76 -27.07 -8.32
C ILE A 114 7.91 -28.31 -8.07
N GLU A 115 8.53 -29.46 -7.85
CA GLU A 115 7.81 -30.65 -7.42
C GLU A 115 7.34 -30.48 -5.97
N SER A 116 6.12 -30.92 -5.68
CA SER A 116 5.48 -30.80 -4.38
C SER A 116 4.78 -32.12 -4.00
N GLU A 117 5.20 -32.71 -2.90
CA GLU A 117 4.57 -33.90 -2.34
C GLU A 117 3.12 -33.66 -1.85
N GLY A 118 2.74 -32.39 -1.65
CA GLY A 118 1.39 -32.00 -1.26
C GLY A 118 0.35 -32.04 -2.40
N LEU A 119 0.78 -32.33 -3.63
CA LEU A 119 -0.07 -32.45 -4.81
C LEU A 119 -0.13 -33.91 -5.30
N LYS A 120 -1.25 -34.30 -5.89
CA LYS A 120 -1.38 -35.62 -6.50
C LYS A 120 -0.55 -35.71 -7.80
N PRO A 121 -0.08 -36.92 -8.20
CA PRO A 121 0.52 -37.11 -9.52
C PRO A 121 -0.35 -36.53 -10.64
N GLY A 122 0.25 -35.69 -11.49
CA GLY A 122 -0.45 -34.98 -12.57
C GLY A 122 -1.22 -33.72 -12.15
N GLU A 123 -1.30 -33.41 -10.87
CA GLU A 123 -1.88 -32.14 -10.39
C GLU A 123 -0.88 -31.00 -10.55
N LYS A 124 -1.36 -29.82 -10.99
CA LYS A 124 -0.55 -28.62 -11.16
C LYS A 124 -1.24 -27.42 -10.58
N LYS A 125 -0.54 -26.63 -9.74
CA LYS A 125 -1.01 -25.35 -9.21
C LYS A 125 0.02 -24.28 -9.48
N CYS A 126 -0.39 -23.20 -10.13
CA CYS A 126 0.50 -22.08 -10.46
C CYS A 126 0.05 -20.81 -9.77
N GLN A 127 1.01 -20.05 -9.24
CA GLN A 127 0.81 -18.64 -8.90
C GLN A 127 1.20 -17.76 -10.10
N ASN A 128 0.56 -16.59 -10.20
CA ASN A 128 0.90 -15.62 -11.24
C ASN A 128 2.28 -14.99 -11.02
N ALA A 129 2.90 -14.57 -12.12
CA ALA A 129 4.09 -13.73 -12.09
C ALA A 129 3.71 -12.29 -11.71
N PHE A 130 4.58 -11.62 -10.95
CA PHE A 130 4.47 -10.20 -10.61
C PHE A 130 5.76 -9.49 -11.03
N ARG A 131 5.64 -8.48 -11.87
CA ARG A 131 6.78 -7.59 -12.11
C ARG A 131 7.02 -6.72 -10.88
N GLY A 132 8.29 -6.46 -10.59
CA GLY A 132 8.67 -5.51 -9.56
C GLY A 132 8.66 -4.08 -10.09
N ALA A 133 8.81 -3.13 -9.19
CA ALA A 133 8.88 -1.71 -9.52
C ALA A 133 9.69 -0.92 -8.49
N VAL A 134 10.29 0.18 -8.95
CA VAL A 134 10.77 1.26 -8.10
C VAL A 134 9.91 2.48 -8.40
N ALA A 135 9.19 2.97 -7.41
CA ALA A 135 8.28 4.10 -7.56
C ALA A 135 8.53 5.13 -6.47
N SER A 136 8.30 6.39 -6.78
CA SER A 136 8.41 7.47 -5.80
C SER A 136 7.36 8.55 -6.03
N PHE A 137 7.03 9.26 -4.96
CA PHE A 137 6.17 10.44 -5.00
C PHE A 137 6.60 11.43 -3.91
N THR A 138 6.24 12.69 -4.08
CA THR A 138 6.49 13.73 -3.07
C THR A 138 5.22 14.00 -2.31
N TYR A 139 5.30 13.92 -1.00
CA TYR A 139 4.30 14.41 -0.06
C TYR A 139 4.69 15.80 0.39
N SER A 140 3.79 16.77 0.21
CA SER A 140 3.95 18.16 0.65
C SER A 140 2.95 18.46 1.74
N ARG A 141 3.40 18.99 2.87
CA ARG A 141 2.52 19.51 3.92
C ARG A 141 2.87 20.97 4.25
N VAL A 142 1.86 21.76 4.54
CA VAL A 142 1.99 23.08 5.11
C VAL A 142 1.62 22.98 6.58
N THR A 143 2.52 23.43 7.48
CA THR A 143 2.27 23.46 8.92
C THR A 143 1.33 24.61 9.28
N PRO A 144 0.76 24.64 10.52
CA PRO A 144 -0.03 25.77 10.99
C PRO A 144 0.70 27.11 10.95
N THR A 145 2.04 27.09 11.04
CA THR A 145 2.89 28.30 10.94
C THR A 145 3.17 28.74 9.50
N GLY A 146 2.65 28.00 8.50
CA GLY A 146 2.85 28.29 7.07
C GLY A 146 4.14 27.71 6.49
N GLU A 147 4.92 26.96 7.24
CA GLU A 147 6.12 26.28 6.74
C GLU A 147 5.72 25.14 5.80
N LYS A 148 6.32 25.10 4.60
CA LYS A 148 6.16 24.01 3.66
C LYS A 148 7.24 22.96 3.88
N ILE A 149 6.81 21.72 4.09
CA ILE A 149 7.69 20.56 4.29
C ILE A 149 7.38 19.54 3.18
N ASP A 150 8.40 19.23 2.38
CA ASP A 150 8.32 18.22 1.33
C ASP A 150 9.09 16.97 1.76
N ARG A 151 8.49 15.80 1.53
CA ARG A 151 9.09 14.50 1.80
C ARG A 151 8.89 13.58 0.62
N VAL A 152 9.98 12.99 0.11
CA VAL A 152 9.91 11.98 -0.94
C VAL A 152 9.73 10.60 -0.30
N PHE A 153 8.69 9.89 -0.74
CA PHE A 153 8.49 8.48 -0.42
C PHE A 153 8.95 7.63 -1.61
N THR A 154 9.86 6.71 -1.34
CA THR A 154 10.32 5.73 -2.32
C THR A 154 9.81 4.35 -1.92
N SER A 155 9.30 3.61 -2.88
CA SER A 155 8.75 2.26 -2.72
C SER A 155 9.49 1.31 -3.64
N TYR A 156 9.98 0.21 -3.08
CA TYR A 156 10.55 -0.89 -3.82
C TYR A 156 9.61 -2.10 -3.74
N TYR A 157 9.21 -2.60 -4.90
CA TYR A 157 8.41 -3.81 -5.03
C TYR A 157 9.27 -4.88 -5.70
N ARG A 158 9.40 -6.02 -5.02
CA ARG A 158 10.19 -7.13 -5.56
C ARG A 158 9.48 -7.78 -6.74
N PRO A 159 10.21 -8.26 -7.75
CA PRO A 159 9.63 -9.13 -8.75
C PRO A 159 9.38 -10.52 -8.16
N LEU A 160 8.40 -11.24 -8.69
CA LEU A 160 8.12 -12.62 -8.35
C LEU A 160 7.87 -13.40 -9.64
N PRO A 161 8.63 -14.47 -9.95
CA PRO A 161 8.39 -15.28 -11.13
C PRO A 161 7.08 -16.06 -11.01
N GLN A 162 6.55 -16.54 -12.12
CA GLN A 162 5.53 -17.56 -12.09
C GLN A 162 6.13 -18.82 -11.45
N ILE A 163 5.47 -19.35 -10.42
CA ILE A 163 5.86 -20.62 -9.80
C ILE A 163 4.72 -21.60 -9.97
N CYS A 164 4.99 -22.72 -10.63
CA CYS A 164 4.07 -23.82 -10.78
C CYS A 164 4.55 -24.99 -9.89
N MET A 165 3.74 -25.38 -8.94
CA MET A 165 3.91 -26.62 -8.20
C MET A 165 3.27 -27.76 -8.99
N VAL A 166 4.00 -28.88 -9.15
CA VAL A 166 3.53 -30.09 -9.82
C VAL A 166 3.62 -31.26 -8.85
N GLY A 167 2.69 -32.21 -8.96
CA GLY A 167 2.76 -33.44 -8.18
C GLY A 167 3.91 -34.33 -8.61
N PRO A 168 4.25 -35.36 -7.83
CA PRO A 168 5.37 -36.29 -8.09
C PRO A 168 5.33 -36.86 -9.54
N GLY A 169 6.48 -36.86 -10.21
CA GLY A 169 6.61 -37.32 -11.60
C GLY A 169 6.09 -36.35 -12.66
N GLY A 170 5.86 -35.07 -12.32
CA GLY A 170 5.31 -34.07 -13.23
C GLY A 170 6.36 -33.09 -13.81
N LEU A 171 7.64 -33.34 -13.65
CA LEU A 171 8.77 -32.60 -14.26
C LEU A 171 9.14 -33.18 -15.60
#